data_184df07fe3ca800072206d03378e1b30
#
_entry.id   184df07fe3ca800072206d03378e1b30
#
_cell.length_a   1.000
_cell.length_b   1.000
_cell.length_c   1.000
_cell.angle_alpha   90.00
_cell.angle_beta   90.00
_cell.angle_gamma   90.00
#
_symmetry.space_group_name_H-M   'P 1'
#
loop_
_entity.id
_entity.type
_entity.pdbx_description
1 polymer ?
#
loop_
_entity_poly.entity_id
_entity_poly.type
_entity_poly.pdbx_seq_one_letter_code
_entity_poly.pdbx_strand_id
1 'polypeptide(L)'
;MGALRTEIMEKRIKFFSAITIFVIIVATITALFVTDAKDLASVKNVKMAHNSENSISLTWNEVKKADGYYIYNLDSDTNKYVKIGTSKGENNCKYDIKDIPSASIYKVKVLAYRSFMKKEYLSGKAKEYTFYSNPSKPILSVFSGGKGVLSMEWNDLDNLAGYDIQYSKNKEFTEYKNEMIKDGQTRNFSVNDLAVGDIYYARVRAYMTVNGKTIYSKWSDVGEATIYDKDINIGKVDPSKPMIAFSFDDGPAYDYKNSNSTERILDVLEKYNARATFFMVGERVNSETKHLLDREIQNGCELGNHTYAHNHYGSQVTARDISRASKQIEKISGRAPTMFRCPGGIITPTIRKECKKEGMALAYWSVDTEDWRSKDKDKIYKNIIKYAYDGSIVLMHDIYPSTADAVEKVVPELIAKGYQIVTVSELIAAKTGENPKPGNQYVDYKTINNNTH
;
A
#
# COMPACT_ATOMS: atom_id res chain seq x y z
N MET A 1 -95.79 -8.60 1.87
CA MET A 1 -94.59 -8.15 1.03
C MET A 1 -93.94 -6.86 1.49
N GLY A 2 -94.66 -5.89 2.10
CA GLY A 2 -94.09 -4.61 2.54
C GLY A 2 -93.06 -4.73 3.69
N ALA A 3 -93.43 -5.50 4.77
CA ALA A 3 -92.56 -5.64 5.94
C ALA A 3 -91.17 -6.24 5.66
N LEU A 4 -91.13 -7.25 4.78
CA LEU A 4 -89.84 -7.86 4.40
C LEU A 4 -88.95 -6.97 3.58
N ARG A 5 -89.54 -6.12 2.73
CA ARG A 5 -88.76 -5.08 1.97
C ARG A 5 -88.15 -4.02 2.91
N THR A 6 -88.89 -3.58 3.94
CA THR A 6 -88.44 -2.62 4.91
C THR A 6 -87.27 -3.16 5.75
N GLU A 7 -87.37 -4.38 6.21
CA GLU A 7 -86.34 -5.09 6.98
C GLU A 7 -85.02 -5.26 6.17
N ILE A 8 -85.17 -5.68 4.89
CA ILE A 8 -84.01 -5.77 3.99
C ILE A 8 -83.36 -4.38 3.72
N MET A 9 -84.17 -3.38 3.59
CA MET A 9 -83.69 -2.01 3.37
C MET A 9 -83.00 -1.45 4.61
N GLU A 10 -83.52 -1.68 5.80
CA GLU A 10 -82.82 -1.30 7.06
C GLU A 10 -81.48 -2.01 7.25
N LYS A 11 -81.44 -3.33 6.97
CA LYS A 11 -80.20 -4.11 7.04
C LYS A 11 -79.17 -3.61 6.03
N ARG A 12 -79.58 -3.24 4.81
CA ARG A 12 -78.70 -2.61 3.81
C ARG A 12 -78.19 -1.22 4.26
N ILE A 13 -79.04 -0.40 4.81
CA ILE A 13 -78.66 0.92 5.31
C ILE A 13 -77.65 0.77 6.47
N LYS A 14 -77.88 -0.13 7.42
CA LYS A 14 -76.93 -0.41 8.53
C LYS A 14 -75.62 -0.95 7.99
N PHE A 15 -75.64 -1.83 6.99
CA PHE A 15 -74.43 -2.37 6.35
C PHE A 15 -73.64 -1.28 5.60
N PHE A 16 -74.30 -0.43 4.79
CA PHE A 16 -73.64 0.67 4.11
C PHE A 16 -73.11 1.75 5.09
N SER A 17 -73.85 2.04 6.17
CA SER A 17 -73.42 2.90 7.24
C SER A 17 -72.14 2.39 7.93
N ALA A 18 -72.11 1.07 8.24
CA ALA A 18 -70.95 0.41 8.83
C ALA A 18 -69.71 0.46 7.90
N ILE A 19 -69.90 0.21 6.59
CA ILE A 19 -68.85 0.37 5.60
C ILE A 19 -68.33 1.82 5.54
N THR A 20 -69.25 2.77 5.53
CA THR A 20 -68.87 4.20 5.46
C THR A 20 -68.07 4.63 6.68
N ILE A 21 -68.55 4.22 7.89
CA ILE A 21 -67.80 4.47 9.12
C ILE A 21 -66.41 3.81 9.10
N PHE A 22 -66.33 2.54 8.64
CA PHE A 22 -65.04 1.86 8.51
C PHE A 22 -64.10 2.56 7.54
N VAL A 23 -64.58 3.03 6.38
CA VAL A 23 -63.78 3.75 5.39
C VAL A 23 -63.29 5.11 5.99
N ILE A 24 -64.14 5.82 6.72
CA ILE A 24 -63.78 7.06 7.41
C ILE A 24 -62.69 6.80 8.47
N ILE A 25 -62.86 5.75 9.28
CA ILE A 25 -61.86 5.37 10.30
C ILE A 25 -60.54 5.06 9.65
N VAL A 26 -60.54 4.23 8.59
CA VAL A 26 -59.33 3.88 7.86
C VAL A 26 -58.66 5.12 7.24
N ALA A 27 -59.46 5.97 6.61
CA ALA A 27 -58.96 7.23 6.05
C ALA A 27 -58.37 8.17 7.11
N THR A 28 -59.01 8.28 8.27
CA THR A 28 -58.55 9.11 9.40
C THR A 28 -57.25 8.54 10.00
N ILE A 29 -57.17 7.21 10.21
CA ILE A 29 -56.00 6.52 10.70
C ILE A 29 -54.83 6.72 9.70
N THR A 30 -55.12 6.55 8.42
CA THR A 30 -54.10 6.77 7.35
C THR A 30 -53.61 8.21 7.34
N ALA A 31 -54.50 9.21 7.43
CA ALA A 31 -54.14 10.58 7.46
C ALA A 31 -53.31 10.94 8.70
N LEU A 32 -53.68 10.45 9.88
CA LEU A 32 -52.96 10.64 11.13
C LEU A 32 -51.56 9.99 11.04
N PHE A 33 -51.43 8.80 10.47
CA PHE A 33 -50.16 8.12 10.31
C PHE A 33 -49.28 8.84 9.32
N VAL A 34 -49.80 9.32 8.19
CA VAL A 34 -49.05 10.11 7.19
C VAL A 34 -48.56 11.42 7.78
N THR A 35 -49.37 12.09 8.59
CA THR A 35 -48.96 13.32 9.30
C THR A 35 -47.84 13.01 10.29
N ASP A 36 -48.02 11.96 11.09
CA ASP A 36 -47.05 11.53 12.09
C ASP A 36 -45.74 11.01 11.44
N ALA A 37 -45.82 10.40 10.25
CA ALA A 37 -44.65 9.99 9.48
C ALA A 37 -43.89 11.14 8.83
N LYS A 38 -44.60 12.23 8.46
CA LYS A 38 -43.97 13.44 7.93
C LYS A 38 -43.28 14.29 9.03
N ASP A 39 -43.66 14.09 10.28
CA ASP A 39 -43.15 14.84 11.43
C ASP A 39 -41.95 14.15 12.12
N LEU A 40 -41.25 13.25 11.42
CA LEU A 40 -40.02 12.69 11.93
C LEU A 40 -39.00 13.78 12.24
N ALA A 41 -38.51 13.80 13.48
CA ALA A 41 -37.49 14.72 13.90
C ALA A 41 -36.20 14.53 13.11
N SER A 42 -35.46 15.58 12.83
CA SER A 42 -34.15 15.49 12.22
C SER A 42 -33.16 14.75 13.13
N VAL A 43 -32.32 13.95 12.56
CA VAL A 43 -31.25 13.26 13.29
C VAL A 43 -30.26 14.28 13.86
N LYS A 44 -29.94 14.14 15.16
CA LYS A 44 -29.03 15.03 15.89
C LYS A 44 -27.81 14.27 16.41
N ASN A 45 -26.76 15.06 16.73
CA ASN A 45 -25.55 14.55 17.38
C ASN A 45 -24.87 13.40 16.63
N VAL A 46 -24.84 13.48 15.28
CA VAL A 46 -24.03 12.54 14.50
C VAL A 46 -22.57 12.78 14.83
N LYS A 47 -21.90 11.74 15.33
CA LYS A 47 -20.51 11.77 15.80
C LYS A 47 -19.73 10.61 15.23
N MET A 48 -18.44 10.81 15.07
CA MET A 48 -17.49 9.74 14.84
C MET A 48 -17.15 9.11 16.20
N ALA A 49 -17.56 7.87 16.40
CA ALA A 49 -17.29 7.11 17.62
C ALA A 49 -15.90 6.48 17.57
N HIS A 50 -15.49 6.03 16.38
CA HIS A 50 -14.18 5.44 16.12
C HIS A 50 -13.81 5.67 14.66
N ASN A 51 -12.51 5.75 14.35
CA ASN A 51 -11.96 5.69 13.00
C ASN A 51 -10.63 4.94 12.97
N SER A 52 -10.35 4.37 11.83
CA SER A 52 -9.10 3.70 11.49
C SER A 52 -8.63 4.15 10.11
N GLU A 53 -7.62 3.50 9.59
CA GLU A 53 -7.12 3.74 8.23
C GLU A 53 -8.12 3.31 7.15
N ASN A 54 -9.03 2.36 7.45
CA ASN A 54 -9.97 1.78 6.49
C ASN A 54 -11.42 1.75 6.95
N SER A 55 -11.77 2.43 8.04
CA SER A 55 -13.13 2.44 8.55
C SER A 55 -13.46 3.70 9.37
N ILE A 56 -14.74 4.06 9.38
CA ILE A 56 -15.31 5.12 10.20
C ILE A 56 -16.58 4.59 10.84
N SER A 57 -16.66 4.60 12.19
CA SER A 57 -17.85 4.26 12.95
C SER A 57 -18.62 5.50 13.35
N LEU A 58 -19.86 5.58 12.94
CA LEU A 58 -20.75 6.71 13.21
C LEU A 58 -21.79 6.31 14.26
N THR A 59 -22.16 7.28 15.11
CA THR A 59 -23.27 7.18 16.05
C THR A 59 -24.09 8.47 16.03
N TRP A 60 -25.35 8.38 16.43
CA TRP A 60 -26.28 9.52 16.51
C TRP A 60 -27.35 9.32 17.58
N ASN A 61 -28.15 10.34 17.82
CA ASN A 61 -29.28 10.24 18.75
C ASN A 61 -30.47 9.55 18.08
N GLU A 62 -31.14 8.72 18.85
CA GLU A 62 -32.40 8.09 18.48
C GLU A 62 -33.45 9.12 18.01
N VAL A 63 -34.20 8.76 16.97
CA VAL A 63 -35.38 9.49 16.50
C VAL A 63 -36.60 8.61 16.73
N LYS A 64 -37.46 9.01 17.64
CA LYS A 64 -38.68 8.28 17.99
C LYS A 64 -39.54 8.01 16.77
N LYS A 65 -40.13 6.83 16.71
CA LYS A 65 -41.01 6.34 15.64
C LYS A 65 -40.28 6.09 14.28
N ALA A 66 -38.97 6.16 14.21
CA ALA A 66 -38.23 5.80 13.02
C ALA A 66 -38.18 4.28 12.84
N ASP A 67 -38.34 3.78 11.62
CA ASP A 67 -38.07 2.37 11.28
C ASP A 67 -36.57 2.11 11.07
N GLY A 68 -35.80 3.20 10.95
CA GLY A 68 -34.34 3.16 10.80
C GLY A 68 -33.79 4.44 10.22
N TYR A 69 -32.55 4.34 9.71
CA TYR A 69 -31.76 5.47 9.25
C TYR A 69 -31.10 5.18 7.92
N TYR A 70 -31.11 6.14 7.01
CA TYR A 70 -30.35 6.15 5.78
C TYR A 70 -29.11 7.01 5.93
N ILE A 71 -27.99 6.47 5.51
CA ILE A 71 -26.69 7.14 5.54
C ILE A 71 -26.31 7.49 4.10
N TYR A 72 -26.03 8.77 3.87
CA TYR A 72 -25.62 9.30 2.58
C TYR A 72 -24.21 9.89 2.69
N ASN A 73 -23.41 9.71 1.66
CA ASN A 73 -22.15 10.41 1.48
C ASN A 73 -22.21 11.30 0.23
N LEU A 74 -21.53 12.44 0.27
CA LEU A 74 -21.33 13.28 -0.90
C LEU A 74 -20.32 12.61 -1.84
N ASP A 75 -20.76 12.29 -3.02
CA ASP A 75 -19.91 11.82 -4.10
C ASP A 75 -19.18 13.02 -4.70
N SER A 76 -17.84 13.00 -4.70
CA SER A 76 -16.98 14.11 -5.15
C SER A 76 -17.11 14.39 -6.65
N ASP A 77 -17.35 13.36 -7.45
CA ASP A 77 -17.34 13.45 -8.91
C ASP A 77 -18.65 14.02 -9.44
N THR A 78 -19.76 13.61 -8.83
CA THR A 78 -21.09 14.03 -9.24
C THR A 78 -21.64 15.20 -8.41
N ASN A 79 -21.01 15.53 -7.29
CA ASN A 79 -21.47 16.51 -6.30
C ASN A 79 -22.91 16.23 -5.81
N LYS A 80 -23.27 14.93 -5.70
CA LYS A 80 -24.59 14.47 -5.23
C LYS A 80 -24.46 13.58 -4.02
N TYR A 81 -25.49 13.60 -3.15
CA TYR A 81 -25.55 12.67 -2.03
C TYR A 81 -26.02 11.29 -2.49
N VAL A 82 -25.18 10.28 -2.33
CA VAL A 82 -25.47 8.88 -2.64
C VAL A 82 -25.69 8.12 -1.32
N LYS A 83 -26.73 7.28 -1.29
CA LYS A 83 -26.99 6.42 -0.14
C LYS A 83 -25.92 5.33 -0.08
N ILE A 84 -25.15 5.32 1.02
CA ILE A 84 -24.08 4.35 1.28
C ILE A 84 -24.49 3.25 2.26
N GLY A 85 -25.63 3.45 2.97
CA GLY A 85 -26.06 2.42 3.90
C GLY A 85 -27.42 2.68 4.54
N THR A 86 -27.82 1.67 5.33
CA THR A 86 -29.07 1.68 6.10
C THR A 86 -28.79 1.04 7.46
N SER A 87 -29.21 1.71 8.53
CA SER A 87 -29.33 1.15 9.87
C SER A 87 -30.80 0.92 10.19
N LYS A 88 -31.20 -0.35 10.39
CA LYS A 88 -32.62 -0.72 10.64
C LYS A 88 -32.92 -0.71 12.13
N GLY A 89 -34.09 -0.18 12.50
CA GLY A 89 -34.58 -0.08 13.86
C GLY A 89 -34.35 1.29 14.49
N GLU A 90 -35.33 1.74 15.29
CA GLU A 90 -35.33 3.03 15.99
C GLU A 90 -34.08 3.21 16.86
N ASN A 91 -33.70 2.16 17.61
CA ASN A 91 -32.61 2.17 18.58
C ASN A 91 -31.22 1.85 17.98
N ASN A 92 -31.16 1.47 16.71
CA ASN A 92 -29.88 1.14 16.08
C ASN A 92 -29.23 2.40 15.49
N CYS A 93 -28.75 3.25 16.39
CA CYS A 93 -28.18 4.57 16.08
C CYS A 93 -26.68 4.51 15.79
N LYS A 94 -26.27 3.55 14.96
CA LYS A 94 -24.86 3.37 14.53
C LYS A 94 -24.75 2.86 13.10
N TYR A 95 -23.62 3.19 12.46
CA TYR A 95 -23.27 2.66 11.15
C TYR A 95 -21.74 2.69 10.97
N ASP A 96 -21.19 1.59 10.42
CA ASP A 96 -19.78 1.47 10.10
C ASP A 96 -19.60 1.59 8.59
N ILE A 97 -18.85 2.59 8.15
CA ILE A 97 -18.33 2.71 6.79
C ILE A 97 -17.01 1.93 6.77
N LYS A 98 -16.93 0.88 5.97
CA LYS A 98 -15.79 -0.05 5.92
C LYS A 98 -15.16 -0.08 4.54
N ASP A 99 -13.96 -0.67 4.46
CA ASP A 99 -13.21 -0.88 3.21
C ASP A 99 -13.00 0.42 2.43
N ILE A 100 -12.71 1.48 3.15
CA ILE A 100 -12.48 2.83 2.62
C ILE A 100 -10.99 3.12 2.50
N PRO A 101 -10.57 3.96 1.55
CA PRO A 101 -9.18 4.42 1.46
C PRO A 101 -8.75 5.17 2.73
N SER A 102 -7.46 5.08 3.07
CA SER A 102 -6.87 5.89 4.13
C SER A 102 -6.85 7.38 3.78
N ALA A 103 -6.74 8.23 4.80
CA ALA A 103 -6.69 9.69 4.66
C ALA A 103 -7.83 10.28 3.80
N SER A 104 -9.00 9.64 3.79
CA SER A 104 -10.16 10.06 3.00
C SER A 104 -11.15 10.87 3.82
N ILE A 105 -11.76 11.88 3.20
CA ILE A 105 -12.74 12.77 3.83
C ILE A 105 -14.14 12.40 3.33
N TYR A 106 -15.08 12.27 4.26
CA TYR A 106 -16.48 11.94 4.02
C TYR A 106 -17.39 13.05 4.49
N LYS A 107 -18.28 13.52 3.62
CA LYS A 107 -19.36 14.46 3.96
C LYS A 107 -20.67 13.69 4.06
N VAL A 108 -21.11 13.46 5.30
CA VAL A 108 -22.18 12.52 5.60
C VAL A 108 -23.44 13.24 6.03
N LYS A 109 -24.60 12.75 5.57
CA LYS A 109 -25.92 13.07 6.07
C LYS A 109 -26.59 11.79 6.57
N VAL A 110 -27.28 11.88 7.72
CA VAL A 110 -28.09 10.79 8.25
C VAL A 110 -29.55 11.27 8.32
N LEU A 111 -30.45 10.51 7.72
CA LEU A 111 -31.90 10.77 7.73
C LEU A 111 -32.62 9.58 8.39
N ALA A 112 -33.50 9.86 9.32
CA ALA A 112 -34.43 8.86 9.80
C ALA A 112 -35.50 8.59 8.74
N TYR A 113 -35.96 7.36 8.62
CA TYR A 113 -37.06 6.97 7.73
C TYR A 113 -38.14 6.20 8.47
N ARG A 114 -39.34 6.28 7.94
CA ARG A 114 -40.52 5.48 8.36
C ARG A 114 -41.28 5.03 7.13
N SER A 115 -41.67 3.76 7.10
CA SER A 115 -42.38 3.15 5.99
C SER A 115 -43.86 2.96 6.34
N PHE A 116 -44.73 3.38 5.45
CA PHE A 116 -46.16 3.14 5.60
C PHE A 116 -46.80 2.86 4.22
N MET A 117 -47.56 1.77 4.08
CA MET A 117 -48.24 1.38 2.82
C MET A 117 -47.29 1.45 1.60
N LYS A 118 -46.10 0.84 1.69
CA LYS A 118 -45.07 0.83 0.64
C LYS A 118 -44.49 2.18 0.27
N LYS A 119 -44.77 3.23 1.03
CA LYS A 119 -44.18 4.56 0.86
C LYS A 119 -43.25 4.87 2.02
N GLU A 120 -42.10 5.47 1.70
CA GLU A 120 -41.13 5.91 2.70
C GLU A 120 -41.24 7.42 2.91
N TYR A 121 -41.19 7.80 4.18
CA TYR A 121 -41.16 9.19 4.64
C TYR A 121 -39.82 9.41 5.33
N LEU A 122 -39.14 10.47 4.95
CA LEU A 122 -37.83 10.82 5.50
C LEU A 122 -37.99 11.99 6.48
N SER A 123 -37.13 12.02 7.51
CA SER A 123 -36.99 13.18 8.38
C SER A 123 -36.60 14.43 7.57
N GLY A 124 -36.91 15.61 8.14
CA GLY A 124 -36.61 16.88 7.49
C GLY A 124 -35.15 17.09 7.11
N LYS A 125 -34.74 18.35 6.85
CA LYS A 125 -33.37 18.69 6.41
C LYS A 125 -32.30 18.05 7.31
N ALA A 126 -31.46 17.21 6.73
CA ALA A 126 -30.32 16.65 7.42
C ALA A 126 -29.14 17.64 7.42
N LYS A 127 -28.50 17.77 8.59
CA LYS A 127 -27.22 18.48 8.71
C LYS A 127 -26.11 17.64 8.05
N GLU A 128 -25.17 18.30 7.38
CA GLU A 128 -23.93 17.71 6.89
C GLU A 128 -22.89 17.65 8.00
N TYR A 129 -22.18 16.54 8.06
CA TYR A 129 -21.07 16.30 8.98
C TYR A 129 -19.85 15.83 8.18
N THR A 130 -18.67 16.33 8.55
CA THR A 130 -17.41 15.91 7.94
C THR A 130 -16.71 14.91 8.85
N PHE A 131 -16.40 13.75 8.31
CA PHE A 131 -15.64 12.67 8.96
C PHE A 131 -14.44 12.28 8.10
N TYR A 132 -13.53 11.49 8.65
CA TYR A 132 -12.32 11.08 7.94
C TYR A 132 -11.83 9.72 8.41
N SER A 133 -11.18 8.98 7.52
CA SER A 133 -10.32 7.85 7.88
C SER A 133 -8.92 8.36 8.23
N ASN A 134 -8.23 7.67 9.13
CA ASN A 134 -6.87 8.06 9.51
C ASN A 134 -5.90 7.85 8.33
N PRO A 135 -4.83 8.65 8.22
CA PRO A 135 -3.72 8.32 7.35
C PRO A 135 -3.08 6.99 7.74
N SER A 136 -2.63 6.21 6.76
CA SER A 136 -1.87 4.99 6.98
C SER A 136 -0.49 5.28 7.57
N LYS A 137 0.00 4.34 8.37
CA LYS A 137 1.35 4.35 8.89
C LYS A 137 2.35 4.17 7.75
N PRO A 138 3.36 5.07 7.56
CA PRO A 138 4.40 4.85 6.58
C PRO A 138 5.25 3.61 6.88
N ILE A 139 5.74 2.95 5.84
CA ILE A 139 6.77 1.91 5.92
C ILE A 139 8.09 2.61 5.65
N LEU A 140 8.92 2.75 6.69
CA LEU A 140 10.15 3.54 6.66
C LEU A 140 11.37 2.64 6.49
N SER A 141 12.28 3.04 5.62
CA SER A 141 13.65 2.52 5.51
C SER A 141 14.63 3.60 5.94
N VAL A 142 15.63 3.23 6.74
CA VAL A 142 16.68 4.13 7.25
C VAL A 142 18.03 3.52 6.92
N PHE A 143 18.90 4.29 6.28
CA PHE A 143 20.22 3.82 5.86
C PHE A 143 21.24 4.97 5.81
N SER A 144 22.52 4.64 5.72
CA SER A 144 23.55 5.66 5.44
C SER A 144 23.50 6.01 3.96
N GLY A 145 23.15 7.24 3.64
CA GLY A 145 23.05 7.75 2.27
C GLY A 145 24.38 8.21 1.66
N GLY A 146 25.49 8.04 2.39
CA GLY A 146 26.83 8.49 2.01
C GLY A 146 27.63 8.92 3.23
N LYS A 147 28.81 9.51 2.98
CA LYS A 147 29.68 10.02 4.04
C LYS A 147 28.98 11.09 4.86
N GLY A 148 28.73 10.78 6.13
CA GLY A 148 28.04 11.71 7.04
C GLY A 148 26.56 11.94 6.71
N VAL A 149 25.91 11.06 5.96
CA VAL A 149 24.51 11.22 5.52
C VAL A 149 23.64 10.14 6.11
N LEU A 150 22.55 10.53 6.79
CA LEU A 150 21.43 9.67 7.14
C LEU A 150 20.33 9.85 6.09
N SER A 151 19.92 8.79 5.43
CA SER A 151 18.82 8.80 4.47
C SER A 151 17.64 8.02 4.98
N MET A 152 16.47 8.50 4.66
CA MET A 152 15.17 7.94 5.00
C MET A 152 14.32 7.86 3.74
N GLU A 153 13.69 6.73 3.50
CA GLU A 153 12.76 6.52 2.39
C GLU A 153 11.50 5.84 2.93
N TRP A 154 10.35 6.14 2.33
CA TRP A 154 9.09 5.51 2.70
C TRP A 154 8.17 5.30 1.50
N ASN A 155 7.21 4.39 1.65
CA ASN A 155 6.29 3.99 0.62
C ASN A 155 5.30 5.12 0.24
N ASP A 156 4.71 5.00 -0.94
CA ASP A 156 3.62 5.87 -1.40
C ASP A 156 2.39 5.74 -0.51
N LEU A 157 1.84 6.90 -0.12
CA LEU A 157 0.57 7.04 0.58
C LEU A 157 -0.22 8.17 -0.04
N ASP A 158 -1.53 7.96 -0.21
CA ASP A 158 -2.41 8.91 -0.89
C ASP A 158 -3.06 9.93 0.06
N ASN A 159 -3.55 11.04 -0.50
CA ASN A 159 -4.38 12.05 0.15
C ASN A 159 -3.73 12.75 1.35
N LEU A 160 -2.41 12.88 1.35
CA LEU A 160 -1.66 13.49 2.44
C LEU A 160 -1.37 14.97 2.20
N ALA A 161 -1.24 15.71 3.31
CA ALA A 161 -0.71 17.07 3.31
C ALA A 161 0.82 17.09 3.52
N GLY A 162 1.40 16.00 4.05
CA GLY A 162 2.84 15.89 4.27
C GLY A 162 3.24 14.85 5.30
N TYR A 163 4.47 15.00 5.80
CA TYR A 163 5.10 14.07 6.73
C TYR A 163 5.76 14.82 7.90
N ASP A 164 5.79 14.16 9.06
CA ASP A 164 6.48 14.59 10.27
C ASP A 164 7.55 13.56 10.58
N ILE A 165 8.81 13.98 10.57
CA ILE A 165 10.00 13.13 10.69
C ILE A 165 10.70 13.44 12.00
N GLN A 166 11.12 12.41 12.71
CA GLN A 166 11.99 12.53 13.86
C GLN A 166 13.22 11.66 13.69
N TYR A 167 14.40 12.20 14.04
CA TYR A 167 15.63 11.43 14.10
C TYR A 167 16.45 11.78 15.32
N SER A 168 17.21 10.80 15.85
CA SER A 168 17.90 10.87 17.12
C SER A 168 19.06 9.89 17.18
N LYS A 169 20.05 10.17 18.05
CA LYS A 169 21.04 9.16 18.50
C LYS A 169 20.49 8.25 19.60
N ASN A 170 19.33 8.59 20.16
CA ASN A 170 18.68 7.84 21.21
C ASN A 170 17.44 7.12 20.66
N LYS A 171 17.40 5.79 20.79
CA LYS A 171 16.31 4.93 20.29
C LYS A 171 14.95 5.27 20.90
N GLU A 172 14.95 5.78 22.14
CA GLU A 172 13.74 6.15 22.87
C GLU A 172 13.23 7.55 22.50
N PHE A 173 13.94 8.29 21.64
CA PHE A 173 13.62 9.66 21.22
C PHE A 173 13.41 10.62 22.41
N THR A 174 14.18 10.46 23.50
CA THR A 174 14.16 11.41 24.63
C THR A 174 14.72 12.77 24.21
N GLU A 175 15.67 12.76 23.29
CA GLU A 175 16.18 13.93 22.57
C GLU A 175 16.14 13.62 21.08
N TYR A 176 15.50 14.48 20.28
CA TYR A 176 15.38 14.27 18.85
C TYR A 176 15.34 15.59 18.10
N LYS A 177 15.66 15.53 16.82
CA LYS A 177 15.36 16.58 15.85
C LYS A 177 14.08 16.26 15.11
N ASN A 178 13.31 17.28 14.75
CA ASN A 178 12.01 17.14 14.10
C ASN A 178 11.98 17.98 12.83
N GLU A 179 11.51 17.35 11.73
CA GLU A 179 11.33 17.99 10.45
C GLU A 179 9.91 17.80 9.93
N MET A 180 9.28 18.89 9.46
CA MET A 180 7.94 18.87 8.89
C MET A 180 7.99 19.09 7.39
N ILE A 181 7.66 18.08 6.61
CA ILE A 181 7.57 18.16 5.15
C ILE A 181 6.11 18.48 4.79
N LYS A 182 5.87 19.61 4.13
CA LYS A 182 4.54 20.08 3.71
C LYS A 182 4.23 19.67 2.26
N ASP A 183 4.62 18.47 1.90
CA ASP A 183 4.37 17.86 0.59
C ASP A 183 4.04 16.39 0.78
N GLY A 184 2.80 16.02 0.50
CA GLY A 184 2.31 14.65 0.60
C GLY A 184 2.87 13.71 -0.48
N GLN A 185 3.59 14.24 -1.48
CA GLN A 185 4.24 13.44 -2.53
C GLN A 185 5.70 13.11 -2.23
N THR A 186 6.29 13.71 -1.22
CA THR A 186 7.68 13.42 -0.81
C THR A 186 7.79 11.97 -0.31
N ARG A 187 8.84 11.26 -0.72
CA ARG A 187 9.12 9.85 -0.37
C ARG A 187 10.46 9.62 0.28
N ASN A 188 11.26 10.66 0.42
CA ASN A 188 12.58 10.57 1.04
C ASN A 188 12.94 11.86 1.78
N PHE A 189 13.89 11.72 2.69
CA PHE A 189 14.51 12.83 3.39
C PHE A 189 15.94 12.44 3.80
N SER A 190 16.88 13.36 3.73
CA SER A 190 18.25 13.11 4.13
C SER A 190 18.78 14.20 5.06
N VAL A 191 19.61 13.79 6.00
CA VAL A 191 20.32 14.65 6.94
C VAL A 191 21.80 14.52 6.68
N ASN A 192 22.48 15.65 6.47
CA ASN A 192 23.92 15.71 6.16
C ASN A 192 24.74 16.10 7.40
N ASP A 193 26.06 16.06 7.25
CA ASP A 193 27.05 16.51 8.24
C ASP A 193 26.98 15.79 9.59
N LEU A 194 26.60 14.51 9.55
CA LEU A 194 26.56 13.64 10.72
C LEU A 194 27.93 13.00 10.97
N ALA A 195 28.24 12.73 12.22
CA ALA A 195 29.51 12.09 12.60
C ALA A 195 29.52 10.62 12.13
N VAL A 196 30.58 10.26 11.42
CA VAL A 196 30.86 8.90 10.98
C VAL A 196 31.03 7.97 12.19
N GLY A 197 30.45 6.76 12.11
CA GLY A 197 30.46 5.77 13.16
C GLY A 197 29.31 5.91 14.17
N ASP A 198 28.58 7.02 14.16
CA ASP A 198 27.40 7.20 14.99
C ASP A 198 26.21 6.37 14.47
N ILE A 199 25.40 5.89 15.40
CA ILE A 199 24.12 5.24 15.08
C ILE A 199 23.01 6.27 15.25
N TYR A 200 22.15 6.38 14.23
CA TYR A 200 20.94 7.19 14.27
C TYR A 200 19.71 6.33 14.13
N TYR A 201 18.68 6.72 14.86
CA TYR A 201 17.32 6.19 14.81
C TYR A 201 16.41 7.21 14.18
N ALA A 202 15.47 6.76 13.35
CA ALA A 202 14.49 7.64 12.72
C ALA A 202 13.11 7.00 12.71
N ARG A 203 12.09 7.87 12.70
CA ARG A 203 10.69 7.51 12.48
C ARG A 203 9.97 8.60 11.71
N VAL A 204 8.96 8.22 10.94
CA VAL A 204 8.13 9.13 10.15
C VAL A 204 6.66 8.82 10.40
N ARG A 205 5.81 9.84 10.37
CA ARG A 205 4.36 9.70 10.29
C ARG A 205 3.80 10.61 9.23
N ALA A 206 2.74 10.14 8.58
CA ALA A 206 1.99 10.91 7.61
C ALA A 206 0.98 11.83 8.29
N TYR A 207 0.59 12.93 7.65
CA TYR A 207 -0.52 13.74 8.12
C TYR A 207 -1.40 14.27 6.99
N MET A 208 -2.67 14.48 7.32
CA MET A 208 -3.65 15.17 6.50
C MET A 208 -4.23 16.36 7.25
N THR A 209 -4.94 17.26 6.54
CA THR A 209 -5.61 18.40 7.16
C THR A 209 -7.12 18.32 6.93
N VAL A 210 -7.90 18.37 8.02
CA VAL A 210 -9.36 18.35 7.97
C VAL A 210 -9.90 19.52 8.78
N ASN A 211 -10.65 20.43 8.14
CA ASN A 211 -11.23 21.62 8.78
C ASN A 211 -10.18 22.43 9.59
N GLY A 212 -8.96 22.57 9.05
CA GLY A 212 -7.85 23.30 9.68
C GLY A 212 -7.14 22.55 10.82
N LYS A 213 -7.51 21.30 11.09
CA LYS A 213 -6.85 20.45 12.08
C LYS A 213 -5.92 19.44 11.39
N THR A 214 -4.73 19.25 11.96
CA THR A 214 -3.80 18.23 11.51
C THR A 214 -4.16 16.88 12.15
N ILE A 215 -4.31 15.87 11.31
CA ILE A 215 -4.60 14.49 11.71
C ILE A 215 -3.38 13.64 11.31
N TYR A 216 -2.76 13.01 12.27
CA TYR A 216 -1.56 12.19 12.06
C TYR A 216 -1.90 10.71 11.96
N SER A 217 -1.09 9.97 11.20
CA SER A 217 -0.99 8.51 11.29
C SER A 217 -0.32 8.11 12.60
N LYS A 218 -0.25 6.80 12.86
CA LYS A 218 0.75 6.28 13.80
C LYS A 218 2.14 6.53 13.23
N TRP A 219 3.16 6.57 14.11
CA TRP A 219 4.55 6.55 13.70
C TRP A 219 4.87 5.25 12.96
N SER A 220 5.78 5.31 11.99
CA SER A 220 6.44 4.13 11.43
C SER A 220 7.11 3.32 12.54
N ASP A 221 7.51 2.11 12.26
CA ASP A 221 8.50 1.44 13.07
C ASP A 221 9.79 2.26 13.05
N VAL A 222 10.59 2.14 14.11
CA VAL A 222 11.86 2.86 14.22
C VAL A 222 12.89 2.14 13.35
N GLY A 223 13.40 2.83 12.34
CA GLY A 223 14.56 2.38 11.60
C GLY A 223 15.87 2.90 12.23
N GLU A 224 16.98 2.22 12.00
CA GLU A 224 18.31 2.61 12.47
C GLU A 224 19.34 2.49 11.35
N ALA A 225 20.37 3.33 11.39
CA ALA A 225 21.53 3.21 10.53
C ALA A 225 22.80 3.71 11.22
N THR A 226 23.92 3.02 10.96
CA THR A 226 25.27 3.51 11.28
C THR A 226 25.72 4.43 10.15
N ILE A 227 26.25 5.59 10.47
CA ILE A 227 26.77 6.53 9.46
C ILE A 227 28.16 6.07 9.01
N TYR A 228 28.29 5.83 7.70
CA TYR A 228 29.54 5.36 7.10
C TYR A 228 30.45 6.47 6.60
N ASP A 229 31.74 6.14 6.41
CA ASP A 229 32.79 7.07 5.91
C ASP A 229 32.89 7.08 4.38
N LYS A 230 32.21 6.22 3.69
CA LYS A 230 32.23 6.16 2.22
C LYS A 230 31.12 7.00 1.61
N ASP A 231 31.48 7.76 0.60
CA ASP A 231 30.47 8.30 -0.32
C ASP A 231 29.81 7.11 -1.03
N ILE A 232 28.54 6.94 -0.80
CA ILE A 232 27.75 6.05 -1.64
C ILE A 232 27.72 6.70 -3.01
N ASN A 233 28.40 6.09 -3.94
CA ASN A 233 28.46 6.58 -5.30
C ASN A 233 27.14 6.21 -6.01
N ILE A 234 26.02 6.78 -5.54
CA ILE A 234 24.76 6.77 -6.29
C ILE A 234 25.00 7.68 -7.50
N GLY A 235 25.78 7.13 -8.45
CA GLY A 235 26.04 7.82 -9.70
C GLY A 235 24.71 8.14 -10.36
N LYS A 236 24.51 9.38 -10.76
CA LYS A 236 23.33 9.74 -11.56
C LYS A 236 23.32 8.85 -12.80
N VAL A 237 22.27 8.05 -12.93
CA VAL A 237 22.04 7.29 -14.16
C VAL A 237 21.84 8.29 -15.29
N ASP A 238 22.58 8.13 -16.38
CA ASP A 238 22.44 8.95 -17.58
C ASP A 238 21.42 8.30 -18.55
N PRO A 239 20.19 8.81 -18.67
CA PRO A 239 19.16 8.20 -19.50
C PRO A 239 19.49 8.12 -20.99
N SER A 240 20.48 8.92 -21.44
CA SER A 240 20.93 8.94 -22.84
C SER A 240 21.86 7.78 -23.21
N LYS A 241 22.44 7.11 -22.20
CA LYS A 241 23.30 5.95 -22.40
C LYS A 241 22.55 4.65 -22.32
N PRO A 242 23.02 3.60 -23.01
CA PRO A 242 22.45 2.27 -22.87
C PRO A 242 22.64 1.76 -21.44
N MET A 243 21.65 1.02 -20.92
CA MET A 243 21.70 0.48 -19.56
C MET A 243 21.10 -0.92 -19.49
N ILE A 244 21.60 -1.70 -18.55
CA ILE A 244 21.15 -3.06 -18.25
C ILE A 244 20.99 -3.19 -16.75
N ALA A 245 19.84 -3.70 -16.30
CA ALA A 245 19.65 -4.04 -14.90
C ALA A 245 20.14 -5.48 -14.65
N PHE A 246 21.20 -5.61 -13.85
CA PHE A 246 21.57 -6.91 -13.30
C PHE A 246 20.73 -7.22 -12.08
N SER A 247 20.27 -8.45 -11.97
CA SER A 247 19.49 -8.90 -10.84
C SER A 247 19.86 -10.32 -10.43
N PHE A 248 19.96 -10.53 -9.12
CA PHE A 248 20.41 -11.77 -8.52
C PHE A 248 19.36 -12.32 -7.58
N ASP A 249 18.99 -13.58 -7.74
CA ASP A 249 18.04 -14.29 -6.90
C ASP A 249 18.75 -15.22 -5.91
N ASP A 250 18.03 -15.61 -4.88
CA ASP A 250 18.41 -16.61 -3.87
C ASP A 250 19.41 -16.17 -2.80
N GLY A 251 20.06 -15.05 -2.94
CA GLY A 251 21.05 -14.58 -1.94
C GLY A 251 20.47 -14.20 -0.58
N PRO A 252 21.31 -13.69 0.32
CA PRO A 252 22.77 -13.65 0.20
C PRO A 252 23.44 -15.00 0.41
N ALA A 253 24.55 -15.26 -0.30
CA ALA A 253 25.37 -16.45 -0.13
C ALA A 253 26.61 -16.13 0.70
N TYR A 254 26.55 -16.46 1.98
CA TYR A 254 27.67 -16.43 2.89
C TYR A 254 27.86 -17.82 3.47
N ASP A 255 29.02 -18.40 3.19
CA ASP A 255 29.37 -19.80 3.50
C ASP A 255 28.32 -20.84 3.06
N TYR A 256 27.38 -20.43 2.21
CA TYR A 256 26.37 -21.30 1.64
C TYR A 256 27.03 -22.24 0.62
N LYS A 257 27.11 -23.52 0.96
CA LYS A 257 27.84 -24.55 0.16
C LYS A 257 29.30 -24.16 -0.14
N ASN A 258 29.99 -23.55 0.80
CA ASN A 258 31.34 -23.03 0.67
C ASN A 258 31.47 -21.98 -0.47
N SER A 259 30.45 -21.13 -0.63
CA SER A 259 30.44 -20.08 -1.64
C SER A 259 30.45 -18.70 -0.98
N ASN A 260 31.32 -17.83 -1.47
CA ASN A 260 31.34 -16.40 -1.20
C ASN A 260 30.92 -15.60 -2.44
N SER A 261 30.01 -16.15 -3.22
CA SER A 261 29.66 -15.61 -4.54
C SER A 261 29.05 -14.21 -4.46
N THR A 262 28.18 -13.93 -3.47
CA THR A 262 27.63 -12.58 -3.27
C THR A 262 28.74 -11.58 -3.02
N GLU A 263 29.72 -11.90 -2.15
CA GLU A 263 30.85 -11.02 -1.85
C GLU A 263 31.68 -10.72 -3.09
N ARG A 264 32.03 -11.73 -3.88
CA ARG A 264 32.79 -11.58 -5.14
C ARG A 264 32.05 -10.73 -6.17
N ILE A 265 30.73 -10.88 -6.27
CA ILE A 265 29.90 -10.05 -7.15
C ILE A 265 29.95 -8.60 -6.67
N LEU A 266 29.82 -8.34 -5.37
CA LEU A 266 29.92 -7.00 -4.80
C LEU A 266 31.30 -6.37 -5.05
N ASP A 267 32.41 -7.14 -4.95
CA ASP A 267 33.76 -6.66 -5.28
C ASP A 267 33.83 -6.11 -6.72
N VAL A 268 33.20 -6.81 -7.66
CA VAL A 268 33.16 -6.40 -9.08
C VAL A 268 32.27 -5.15 -9.24
N LEU A 269 31.07 -5.14 -8.65
CA LEU A 269 30.16 -4.01 -8.75
C LEU A 269 30.77 -2.75 -8.16
N GLU A 270 31.39 -2.84 -6.99
CA GLU A 270 32.09 -1.73 -6.33
C GLU A 270 33.25 -1.20 -7.18
N LYS A 271 34.07 -2.11 -7.74
CA LYS A 271 35.24 -1.76 -8.56
C LYS A 271 34.85 -0.95 -9.81
N TYR A 272 33.71 -1.28 -10.41
CA TYR A 272 33.26 -0.67 -11.66
C TYR A 272 32.15 0.35 -11.49
N ASN A 273 31.82 0.71 -10.25
CA ASN A 273 30.72 1.64 -9.94
C ASN A 273 29.41 1.19 -10.58
N ALA A 274 29.18 -0.12 -10.59
CA ALA A 274 27.98 -0.76 -11.08
C ALA A 274 27.04 -1.09 -9.91
N ARG A 275 25.76 -1.19 -10.18
CA ARG A 275 24.73 -1.50 -9.20
C ARG A 275 23.84 -2.62 -9.71
N ALA A 276 23.22 -3.35 -8.79
CA ALA A 276 22.31 -4.45 -9.12
C ALA A 276 21.16 -4.51 -8.12
N THR A 277 20.13 -5.31 -8.44
CA THR A 277 19.04 -5.65 -7.52
C THR A 277 19.25 -7.05 -6.98
N PHE A 278 19.26 -7.24 -5.66
CA PHE A 278 19.42 -8.52 -5.00
C PHE A 278 18.08 -8.97 -4.42
N PHE A 279 17.51 -10.04 -4.96
CA PHE A 279 16.25 -10.64 -4.49
C PHE A 279 16.56 -11.73 -3.46
N MET A 280 16.45 -11.36 -2.20
CA MET A 280 16.92 -12.16 -1.07
C MET A 280 15.88 -13.15 -0.58
N VAL A 281 16.32 -14.34 -0.23
CA VAL A 281 15.55 -15.31 0.54
C VAL A 281 15.62 -14.94 2.02
N GLY A 282 14.48 -14.63 2.62
CA GLY A 282 14.42 -14.04 3.97
C GLY A 282 15.10 -14.86 5.07
N GLU A 283 15.08 -16.19 5.01
CA GLU A 283 15.76 -17.05 5.99
C GLU A 283 17.29 -16.99 5.93
N ARG A 284 17.84 -16.52 4.79
CA ARG A 284 19.30 -16.32 4.62
C ARG A 284 19.76 -14.96 5.10
N VAL A 285 18.83 -14.06 5.40
CA VAL A 285 19.09 -12.72 5.93
C VAL A 285 19.14 -12.76 7.45
N ASN A 286 20.35 -12.67 8.02
CA ASN A 286 20.58 -12.78 9.46
C ASN A 286 21.79 -11.92 9.87
N SER A 287 22.23 -12.04 11.13
CA SER A 287 23.37 -11.28 11.66
C SER A 287 24.70 -11.60 10.98
N GLU A 288 24.87 -12.84 10.49
CA GLU A 288 26.10 -13.27 9.80
C GLU A 288 26.19 -12.69 8.38
N THR A 289 25.04 -12.56 7.71
CA THR A 289 24.97 -12.01 6.35
C THR A 289 24.77 -10.50 6.30
N LYS A 290 24.54 -9.85 7.46
CA LYS A 290 24.30 -8.41 7.54
C LYS A 290 25.37 -7.57 6.84
N HIS A 291 26.64 -7.95 6.93
CA HIS A 291 27.74 -7.22 6.30
C HIS A 291 27.63 -7.18 4.76
N LEU A 292 27.02 -8.20 4.11
CA LEU A 292 26.77 -8.20 2.68
C LEU A 292 25.66 -7.21 2.31
N LEU A 293 24.56 -7.20 3.09
CA LEU A 293 23.48 -6.22 2.91
C LEU A 293 23.97 -4.78 3.12
N ASP A 294 24.83 -4.57 4.12
CA ASP A 294 25.45 -3.26 4.34
C ASP A 294 26.29 -2.82 3.13
N ARG A 295 27.05 -3.74 2.50
CA ARG A 295 27.80 -3.46 1.28
C ARG A 295 26.90 -3.19 0.07
N GLU A 296 25.81 -3.97 -0.10
CA GLU A 296 24.80 -3.74 -1.14
C GLU A 296 24.23 -2.32 -1.03
N ILE A 297 23.81 -1.93 0.17
CA ILE A 297 23.27 -0.58 0.42
C ILE A 297 24.32 0.48 0.19
N GLN A 298 25.56 0.30 0.69
CA GLN A 298 26.66 1.26 0.52
C GLN A 298 27.06 1.47 -0.94
N ASN A 299 26.93 0.43 -1.77
CA ASN A 299 27.18 0.52 -3.21
C ASN A 299 25.95 1.02 -4.00
N GLY A 300 24.83 1.35 -3.34
CA GLY A 300 23.61 1.81 -3.98
C GLY A 300 22.84 0.71 -4.70
N CYS A 301 23.08 -0.57 -4.37
CA CYS A 301 22.30 -1.68 -4.86
C CYS A 301 20.89 -1.69 -4.25
N GLU A 302 19.95 -2.27 -4.94
CA GLU A 302 18.56 -2.37 -4.54
C GLU A 302 18.29 -3.70 -3.83
N LEU A 303 17.61 -3.62 -2.67
CA LEU A 303 17.17 -4.80 -1.94
C LEU A 303 15.80 -5.25 -2.45
N GLY A 304 15.70 -6.49 -2.85
CA GLY A 304 14.48 -7.16 -3.30
C GLY A 304 14.09 -8.32 -2.39
N ASN A 305 12.83 -8.71 -2.46
CA ASN A 305 12.25 -9.82 -1.71
C ASN A 305 12.03 -11.02 -2.63
N HIS A 306 12.52 -12.20 -2.23
CA HIS A 306 12.35 -13.47 -2.95
C HIS A 306 11.65 -14.55 -2.12
N THR A 307 10.67 -14.15 -1.31
CA THR A 307 9.97 -14.96 -0.29
C THR A 307 10.85 -15.31 0.92
N TYR A 308 10.23 -15.92 1.95
CA TYR A 308 10.98 -16.20 3.18
C TYR A 308 11.89 -17.42 3.08
N ALA A 309 11.39 -18.53 2.54
CA ALA A 309 12.12 -19.82 2.54
C ALA A 309 12.34 -20.42 1.15
N HIS A 310 11.87 -19.78 0.09
CA HIS A 310 11.96 -20.25 -1.30
C HIS A 310 11.47 -21.71 -1.50
N ASN A 311 10.48 -22.11 -0.70
CA ASN A 311 9.90 -23.48 -0.74
C ASN A 311 8.53 -23.54 -1.43
N HIS A 312 8.02 -22.40 -1.90
CA HIS A 312 6.76 -22.23 -2.61
C HIS A 312 6.98 -21.53 -3.95
N TYR A 313 6.20 -21.90 -4.97
CA TYR A 313 6.26 -21.37 -6.32
C TYR A 313 4.87 -20.95 -6.81
N GLY A 314 4.78 -19.86 -7.52
CA GLY A 314 3.55 -19.42 -8.15
C GLY A 314 2.37 -19.30 -7.17
N SER A 315 1.30 -20.09 -7.40
CA SER A 315 0.09 -20.05 -6.56
C SER A 315 0.28 -20.55 -5.13
N GLN A 316 1.38 -21.21 -4.83
CA GLN A 316 1.72 -21.67 -3.47
C GLN A 316 2.33 -20.56 -2.61
N VAL A 317 2.84 -19.48 -3.23
CA VAL A 317 3.39 -18.32 -2.51
C VAL A 317 2.25 -17.59 -1.81
N THR A 318 2.38 -17.42 -0.51
CA THR A 318 1.36 -16.76 0.32
C THR A 318 1.75 -15.32 0.67
N ALA A 319 0.76 -14.51 1.04
CA ALA A 319 0.99 -13.18 1.59
C ALA A 319 1.94 -13.21 2.81
N ARG A 320 1.86 -14.28 3.63
CA ARG A 320 2.72 -14.47 4.81
C ARG A 320 4.18 -14.67 4.42
N ASP A 321 4.46 -15.43 3.34
CA ASP A 321 5.83 -15.66 2.87
C ASP A 321 6.48 -14.33 2.45
N ILE A 322 5.72 -13.50 1.73
CA ILE A 322 6.16 -12.18 1.26
C ILE A 322 6.40 -11.25 2.46
N SER A 323 5.39 -11.06 3.32
CA SER A 323 5.48 -10.13 4.45
C SER A 323 6.55 -10.55 5.47
N ARG A 324 6.76 -11.86 5.69
CA ARG A 324 7.80 -12.35 6.58
C ARG A 324 9.20 -12.05 6.05
N ALA A 325 9.41 -12.22 4.75
CA ALA A 325 10.69 -11.88 4.12
C ALA A 325 10.97 -10.38 4.17
N SER A 326 9.99 -9.53 3.81
CA SER A 326 10.13 -8.07 3.90
C SER A 326 10.55 -7.63 5.30
N LYS A 327 9.87 -8.12 6.34
CA LYS A 327 10.19 -7.80 7.74
C LYS A 327 11.57 -8.27 8.16
N GLN A 328 12.02 -9.43 7.68
CA GLN A 328 13.34 -9.96 8.00
C GLN A 328 14.44 -9.13 7.33
N ILE A 329 14.28 -8.81 6.04
CA ILE A 329 15.19 -7.95 5.29
C ILE A 329 15.30 -6.58 5.98
N GLU A 330 14.17 -5.93 6.25
CA GLU A 330 14.12 -4.62 6.92
C GLU A 330 14.74 -4.67 8.32
N LYS A 331 14.46 -5.71 9.11
CA LYS A 331 15.01 -5.89 10.47
C LYS A 331 16.53 -5.94 10.48
N ILE A 332 17.15 -6.61 9.51
CA ILE A 332 18.61 -6.82 9.47
C ILE A 332 19.32 -5.68 8.75
N SER A 333 18.78 -5.21 7.64
CA SER A 333 19.41 -4.16 6.81
C SER A 333 19.06 -2.74 7.23
N GLY A 334 17.97 -2.54 8.00
CA GLY A 334 17.39 -1.22 8.27
C GLY A 334 16.63 -0.63 7.08
N ARG A 335 16.47 -1.38 5.99
CA ARG A 335 15.84 -0.92 4.75
C ARG A 335 14.80 -1.91 4.25
N ALA A 336 13.58 -1.45 3.99
CA ALA A 336 12.54 -2.28 3.39
C ALA A 336 12.87 -2.60 1.92
N PRO A 337 12.56 -3.81 1.42
CA PRO A 337 12.70 -4.11 0.01
C PRO A 337 11.70 -3.32 -0.84
N THR A 338 12.13 -2.85 -2.00
CA THR A 338 11.30 -2.06 -2.94
C THR A 338 10.76 -2.88 -4.11
N MET A 339 11.38 -4.04 -4.35
CA MET A 339 11.03 -4.98 -5.42
C MET A 339 10.73 -6.36 -4.86
N PHE A 340 9.86 -7.08 -5.54
CA PHE A 340 9.59 -8.50 -5.32
C PHE A 340 9.80 -9.30 -6.59
N ARG A 341 10.45 -10.44 -6.50
CA ARG A 341 10.48 -11.46 -7.55
C ARG A 341 9.94 -12.79 -7.00
N CYS A 342 8.96 -13.35 -7.72
CA CYS A 342 8.36 -14.61 -7.31
C CYS A 342 9.27 -15.78 -7.71
N PRO A 343 9.56 -16.73 -6.81
CA PRO A 343 10.17 -18.00 -7.18
C PRO A 343 9.47 -18.66 -8.37
N GLY A 344 10.22 -18.98 -9.43
CA GLY A 344 9.69 -19.53 -10.68
C GLY A 344 8.91 -18.55 -11.57
N GLY A 345 8.83 -17.26 -11.20
CA GLY A 345 8.31 -16.17 -12.06
C GLY A 345 6.79 -16.05 -12.16
N ILE A 346 5.99 -16.93 -11.57
CA ILE A 346 4.53 -16.94 -11.70
C ILE A 346 3.90 -15.95 -10.71
N ILE A 347 3.20 -14.94 -11.20
CA ILE A 347 2.53 -13.92 -10.39
C ILE A 347 1.02 -14.20 -10.34
N THR A 348 0.50 -14.32 -9.11
CA THR A 348 -0.93 -14.46 -8.84
C THR A 348 -1.56 -13.15 -8.35
N PRO A 349 -2.90 -13.01 -8.39
CA PRO A 349 -3.59 -11.86 -7.81
C PRO A 349 -3.25 -11.63 -6.33
N THR A 350 -3.04 -12.71 -5.56
CA THR A 350 -2.65 -12.64 -4.14
C THR A 350 -1.26 -12.02 -3.98
N ILE A 351 -0.28 -12.49 -4.76
CA ILE A 351 1.09 -11.93 -4.77
C ILE A 351 1.05 -10.45 -5.11
N ARG A 352 0.35 -10.09 -6.18
CA ARG A 352 0.23 -8.70 -6.63
C ARG A 352 -0.39 -7.78 -5.57
N LYS A 353 -1.48 -8.24 -4.93
CA LYS A 353 -2.16 -7.50 -3.87
C LYS A 353 -1.24 -7.28 -2.67
N GLU A 354 -0.50 -8.30 -2.25
CA GLU A 354 0.42 -8.17 -1.11
C GLU A 354 1.62 -7.28 -1.43
N CYS A 355 2.22 -7.43 -2.61
CA CYS A 355 3.31 -6.55 -3.04
C CYS A 355 2.86 -5.09 -3.11
N LYS A 356 1.66 -4.82 -3.64
CA LYS A 356 1.08 -3.47 -3.64
C LYS A 356 0.92 -2.92 -2.22
N LYS A 357 0.45 -3.73 -1.28
CA LYS A 357 0.26 -3.36 0.14
C LYS A 357 1.60 -3.07 0.84
N GLU A 358 2.63 -3.85 0.53
CA GLU A 358 3.98 -3.72 1.09
C GLU A 358 4.83 -2.65 0.37
N GLY A 359 4.26 -1.95 -0.64
CA GLY A 359 4.97 -0.91 -1.37
C GLY A 359 5.95 -1.41 -2.43
N MET A 360 5.91 -2.71 -2.80
CA MET A 360 6.85 -3.33 -3.74
C MET A 360 6.28 -3.42 -5.15
N ALA A 361 7.10 -3.09 -6.16
CA ALA A 361 6.86 -3.47 -7.55
C ALA A 361 7.34 -4.92 -7.79
N LEU A 362 6.93 -5.50 -8.92
CA LEU A 362 7.24 -6.88 -9.26
C LEU A 362 8.24 -6.91 -10.42
N ALA A 363 9.37 -7.55 -10.22
CA ALA A 363 10.37 -7.74 -11.26
C ALA A 363 10.24 -9.14 -11.88
N TYR A 364 10.25 -9.17 -13.20
CA TYR A 364 10.49 -10.36 -14.01
C TYR A 364 11.87 -10.22 -14.66
N TRP A 365 12.12 -10.85 -15.79
CA TRP A 365 13.34 -10.73 -16.56
C TRP A 365 13.07 -10.83 -18.05
N SER A 366 13.90 -10.18 -18.85
CA SER A 366 13.91 -10.29 -20.31
C SER A 366 15.07 -11.15 -20.80
N VAL A 367 16.05 -11.41 -19.94
CA VAL A 367 17.19 -12.28 -20.24
C VAL A 367 17.38 -13.28 -19.11
N ASP A 368 17.21 -14.58 -19.42
CA ASP A 368 17.57 -15.68 -18.54
C ASP A 368 18.97 -16.19 -18.91
N THR A 369 19.89 -16.10 -17.97
CA THR A 369 21.26 -16.60 -18.19
C THR A 369 21.37 -18.12 -18.13
N GLU A 370 20.34 -18.79 -17.61
CA GLU A 370 20.31 -20.22 -17.32
C GLU A 370 21.46 -20.69 -16.40
N ASP A 371 21.99 -19.79 -15.55
CA ASP A 371 23.07 -20.08 -14.61
C ASP A 371 22.68 -21.17 -13.61
N TRP A 372 21.44 -21.16 -13.13
CA TRP A 372 20.84 -22.14 -12.24
C TRP A 372 20.89 -23.59 -12.81
N ARG A 373 20.83 -23.70 -14.13
CA ARG A 373 20.85 -24.98 -14.85
C ARG A 373 22.25 -25.36 -15.33
N SER A 374 22.94 -24.43 -15.97
CA SER A 374 24.22 -24.72 -16.63
C SER A 374 25.39 -24.81 -15.66
N LYS A 375 25.43 -23.93 -14.65
CA LYS A 375 26.55 -23.73 -13.73
C LYS A 375 27.90 -23.61 -14.44
N ASP A 376 27.87 -23.02 -15.64
CA ASP A 376 29.01 -22.88 -16.56
C ASP A 376 29.21 -21.39 -16.86
N LYS A 377 30.31 -20.84 -16.34
CA LYS A 377 30.61 -19.39 -16.48
C LYS A 377 30.68 -18.92 -17.94
N ASP A 378 31.17 -19.74 -18.86
CA ASP A 378 31.30 -19.35 -20.27
C ASP A 378 29.94 -19.33 -20.97
N LYS A 379 29.01 -20.20 -20.59
CA LYS A 379 27.63 -20.17 -21.07
C LYS A 379 26.89 -18.97 -20.53
N ILE A 380 27.01 -18.73 -19.23
CA ILE A 380 26.40 -17.55 -18.55
C ILE A 380 26.88 -16.28 -19.25
N TYR A 381 28.19 -16.09 -19.37
CA TYR A 381 28.78 -14.95 -20.07
C TYR A 381 28.26 -14.85 -21.52
N LYS A 382 28.28 -15.93 -22.30
CA LYS A 382 27.78 -15.92 -23.69
C LYS A 382 26.30 -15.54 -23.77
N ASN A 383 25.47 -16.04 -22.85
CA ASN A 383 24.05 -15.71 -22.83
C ASN A 383 23.83 -14.23 -22.52
N ILE A 384 24.55 -13.63 -21.56
CA ILE A 384 24.45 -12.19 -21.27
C ILE A 384 24.86 -11.40 -22.51
N ILE A 385 26.04 -11.64 -23.09
CA ILE A 385 26.54 -10.87 -24.24
C ILE A 385 25.66 -11.01 -25.48
N LYS A 386 25.04 -12.17 -25.68
CA LYS A 386 24.19 -12.44 -26.84
C LYS A 386 22.79 -11.84 -26.73
N TYR A 387 22.20 -11.87 -25.54
CA TYR A 387 20.78 -11.58 -25.38
C TYR A 387 20.50 -10.27 -24.64
N ALA A 388 21.46 -9.71 -23.89
CA ALA A 388 21.26 -8.43 -23.23
C ALA A 388 21.21 -7.26 -24.24
N TYR A 389 20.31 -6.34 -24.00
CA TYR A 389 20.09 -5.16 -24.81
C TYR A 389 19.81 -3.93 -23.91
N ASP A 390 19.81 -2.73 -24.49
CA ASP A 390 19.47 -1.52 -23.74
C ASP A 390 18.06 -1.58 -23.17
N GLY A 391 17.95 -1.64 -21.86
CA GLY A 391 16.69 -1.73 -21.14
C GLY A 391 16.34 -3.13 -20.62
N SER A 392 17.22 -4.14 -20.81
CA SER A 392 16.97 -5.50 -20.32
C SER A 392 17.15 -5.63 -18.81
N ILE A 393 16.39 -6.54 -18.21
CA ILE A 393 16.57 -7.08 -16.86
C ILE A 393 17.12 -8.50 -16.99
N VAL A 394 18.30 -8.72 -16.41
CA VAL A 394 19.05 -10.00 -16.52
C VAL A 394 18.86 -10.78 -15.23
N LEU A 395 18.33 -12.01 -15.34
CA LEU A 395 18.21 -12.96 -14.24
C LEU A 395 19.52 -13.74 -14.06
N MET A 396 20.01 -13.71 -12.83
CA MET A 396 21.14 -14.49 -12.34
C MET A 396 20.87 -14.94 -10.89
N HIS A 397 21.75 -15.76 -10.32
CA HIS A 397 21.67 -16.18 -8.92
C HIS A 397 23.05 -16.01 -8.27
N ASP A 398 23.13 -15.23 -7.21
CA ASP A 398 24.40 -14.91 -6.52
C ASP A 398 24.90 -16.03 -5.58
N ILE A 399 24.23 -17.17 -5.61
CA ILE A 399 24.62 -18.37 -4.86
C ILE A 399 25.55 -19.33 -5.63
N TYR A 400 25.85 -19.04 -6.89
CA TYR A 400 26.71 -19.89 -7.72
C TYR A 400 28.06 -19.25 -8.01
N PRO A 401 29.21 -19.96 -7.72
CA PRO A 401 30.55 -19.47 -8.07
C PRO A 401 30.71 -19.19 -9.59
N SER A 402 30.06 -19.99 -10.42
CA SER A 402 30.07 -19.77 -11.87
C SER A 402 29.43 -18.47 -12.33
N THR A 403 28.42 -18.01 -11.59
CA THR A 403 27.80 -16.69 -11.82
C THR A 403 28.76 -15.58 -11.46
N ALA A 404 29.43 -15.66 -10.30
CA ALA A 404 30.45 -14.69 -9.91
C ALA A 404 31.59 -14.63 -10.94
N ASP A 405 32.11 -15.79 -11.39
CA ASP A 405 33.16 -15.87 -12.46
C ASP A 405 32.69 -15.21 -13.77
N ALA A 406 31.40 -15.37 -14.14
CA ALA A 406 30.85 -14.73 -15.34
C ALA A 406 30.71 -13.21 -15.17
N VAL A 407 30.26 -12.76 -13.99
CA VAL A 407 30.11 -11.33 -13.66
C VAL A 407 31.46 -10.62 -13.68
N GLU A 408 32.51 -11.23 -13.13
CA GLU A 408 33.90 -10.69 -13.18
C GLU A 408 34.37 -10.40 -14.63
N LYS A 409 33.90 -11.19 -15.58
CA LYS A 409 34.26 -11.03 -16.99
C LYS A 409 33.33 -10.09 -17.75
N VAL A 410 32.02 -10.16 -17.51
CA VAL A 410 31.02 -9.48 -18.33
C VAL A 410 30.86 -7.99 -17.94
N VAL A 411 31.00 -7.64 -16.66
CA VAL A 411 30.83 -6.26 -16.18
C VAL A 411 31.81 -5.31 -16.84
N PRO A 412 33.15 -5.55 -16.81
CA PRO A 412 34.08 -4.64 -17.47
C PRO A 412 33.86 -4.55 -18.99
N GLU A 413 33.43 -5.62 -19.65
CA GLU A 413 33.18 -5.60 -21.09
C GLU A 413 31.93 -4.76 -21.44
N LEU A 414 30.84 -4.89 -20.70
CA LEU A 414 29.64 -4.08 -20.94
C LEU A 414 29.90 -2.61 -20.68
N ILE A 415 30.65 -2.27 -19.62
CA ILE A 415 31.06 -0.89 -19.33
C ILE A 415 31.95 -0.33 -20.43
N ALA A 416 32.91 -1.11 -20.93
CA ALA A 416 33.75 -0.72 -22.07
C ALA A 416 32.94 -0.49 -23.35
N LYS A 417 31.81 -1.16 -23.52
CA LYS A 417 30.84 -0.93 -24.59
C LYS A 417 29.90 0.25 -24.34
N GLY A 418 30.06 0.97 -23.24
CA GLY A 418 29.28 2.17 -22.88
C GLY A 418 27.99 1.90 -22.13
N TYR A 419 27.71 0.66 -21.72
CA TYR A 419 26.55 0.34 -20.89
C TYR A 419 26.75 0.82 -19.45
N GLN A 420 25.66 1.27 -18.85
CA GLN A 420 25.54 1.43 -17.41
C GLN A 420 24.89 0.17 -16.84
N ILE A 421 25.46 -0.39 -15.78
CA ILE A 421 24.86 -1.50 -15.04
C ILE A 421 24.21 -0.92 -13.81
N VAL A 422 22.87 -1.06 -13.71
CA VAL A 422 22.00 -0.32 -12.79
C VAL A 422 21.06 -1.27 -12.06
N THR A 423 20.34 -0.76 -11.06
CA THR A 423 19.25 -1.49 -10.41
C THR A 423 18.02 -1.56 -11.31
N VAL A 424 17.07 -2.45 -10.99
CA VAL A 424 15.80 -2.55 -11.72
C VAL A 424 15.01 -1.25 -11.61
N SER A 425 14.95 -0.65 -10.40
CA SER A 425 14.26 0.62 -10.20
C SER A 425 14.88 1.77 -10.98
N GLU A 426 16.21 1.87 -10.99
CA GLU A 426 16.94 2.88 -11.77
C GLU A 426 16.70 2.74 -13.27
N LEU A 427 16.72 1.50 -13.78
CA LEU A 427 16.41 1.22 -15.19
C LEU A 427 15.03 1.74 -15.57
N ILE A 428 14.02 1.37 -14.79
CA ILE A 428 12.63 1.77 -15.06
C ILE A 428 12.50 3.29 -14.99
N ALA A 429 12.99 3.92 -13.92
CA ALA A 429 12.88 5.35 -13.72
C ALA A 429 13.61 6.15 -14.84
N ALA A 430 14.83 5.73 -15.22
CA ALA A 430 15.60 6.39 -16.27
C ALA A 430 14.94 6.26 -17.65
N LYS A 431 14.34 5.11 -17.97
CA LYS A 431 13.75 4.87 -19.29
C LYS A 431 12.31 5.37 -19.43
N THR A 432 11.56 5.48 -18.33
CA THR A 432 10.14 5.88 -18.36
C THR A 432 9.86 7.27 -17.80
N GLY A 433 10.80 7.84 -17.03
CA GLY A 433 10.60 9.06 -16.27
C GLY A 433 9.79 8.89 -14.97
N GLU A 434 9.39 7.66 -14.64
CA GLU A 434 8.58 7.35 -13.45
C GLU A 434 9.18 6.21 -12.65
N ASN A 435 9.09 6.29 -11.32
CA ASN A 435 9.48 5.18 -10.45
C ASN A 435 8.59 3.94 -10.67
N PRO A 436 9.10 2.73 -10.42
CA PRO A 436 8.29 1.53 -10.45
C PRO A 436 7.07 1.63 -9.53
N LYS A 437 5.88 1.27 -10.03
CA LYS A 437 4.63 1.36 -9.28
C LYS A 437 4.37 0.07 -8.50
N PRO A 438 4.07 0.14 -7.19
CA PRO A 438 3.75 -1.04 -6.38
C PRO A 438 2.64 -1.90 -6.99
N GLY A 439 2.88 -3.21 -7.05
CA GLY A 439 1.98 -4.19 -7.66
C GLY A 439 2.05 -4.28 -9.19
N ASN A 440 2.76 -3.39 -9.88
CA ASN A 440 3.02 -3.51 -11.32
C ASN A 440 4.22 -4.42 -11.58
N GLN A 441 4.15 -5.19 -12.68
CA GLN A 441 5.18 -6.13 -13.08
C GLN A 441 5.98 -5.60 -14.27
N TYR A 442 7.30 -5.75 -14.21
CA TYR A 442 8.25 -5.28 -15.22
C TYR A 442 9.12 -6.45 -15.71
N VAL A 443 9.19 -6.64 -17.04
CA VAL A 443 10.03 -7.67 -17.70
C VAL A 443 11.34 -7.07 -18.22
N ASP A 444 11.23 -5.85 -18.68
CA ASP A 444 12.30 -4.91 -18.99
C ASP A 444 11.90 -3.56 -18.40
N TYR A 445 12.30 -2.45 -18.98
CA TYR A 445 11.78 -1.15 -18.51
C TYR A 445 10.27 -0.94 -18.77
N LYS A 446 9.60 -1.81 -19.53
CA LYS A 446 8.17 -1.73 -19.83
C LYS A 446 7.36 -2.52 -18.81
N THR A 447 6.22 -1.96 -18.39
CA THR A 447 5.26 -2.68 -17.56
C THR A 447 4.54 -3.72 -18.40
N ILE A 448 4.46 -4.96 -17.91
CA ILE A 448 3.52 -5.94 -18.48
C ILE A 448 2.12 -5.54 -18.04
N ASN A 449 1.24 -5.25 -19.00
CA ASN A 449 -0.19 -5.08 -18.73
C ASN A 449 -0.78 -6.41 -18.23
N ASN A 450 -1.40 -6.34 -17.07
CA ASN A 450 -1.78 -7.41 -16.19
C ASN A 450 -3.07 -8.12 -16.59
N ASN A 451 -3.24 -8.49 -17.79
CA ASN A 451 -4.30 -9.43 -18.14
C ASN A 451 -3.73 -10.84 -18.10
N THR A 452 -3.93 -11.45 -16.96
CA THR A 452 -4.20 -12.88 -16.73
C THR A 452 -3.39 -13.93 -17.51
N HIS A 453 -2.62 -14.69 -16.78
CA HIS A 453 -2.74 -16.13 -16.96
C HIS A 453 -2.83 -16.79 -15.58
#